data_efa38c6a91365832e161e48717498834
#
_entry.id   efa38c6a91365832e161e48717498834
#
_cell.length_a   1.000
_cell.length_b   1.000
_cell.length_c   1.000
_cell.angle_alpha   90.00
_cell.angle_beta   90.00
_cell.angle_gamma   90.00
#
_symmetry.space_group_name_H-M   'P 1'
#
loop_
_entity.id
_entity.type
_entity.pdbx_description
1 polymer ?
#
loop_
_entity_poly.entity_id
_entity_poly.type
_entity_poly.pdbx_seq_one_letter_code
_entity_poly.pdbx_strand_id
1 'polypeptide(L)'
;MKRYILILVALIAGMAVHAEDLQKKALADYDNKNYAAAIDDYQQLEKQSGVSAEYYFNLGNAYYRSGKKGKAILCYERALRLNPRYEKAQANLDFVNMKIIDRPEPEENILAVGFRNVQN
;
A
#
# COMPACT_ATOMS: atom_id res chain seq x y z
N MET A 1 -40.03 14.46 0.69
CA MET A 1 -38.94 14.24 1.66
C MET A 1 -38.43 12.81 1.65
N LYS A 2 -39.27 11.78 1.58
CA LYS A 2 -38.82 10.38 1.54
C LYS A 2 -37.97 10.05 0.30
N ARG A 3 -38.17 10.70 -0.85
CA ARG A 3 -37.37 10.51 -2.07
C ARG A 3 -35.90 10.90 -1.90
N TYR A 4 -35.61 11.99 -1.20
CA TYR A 4 -34.25 12.51 -1.01
C TYR A 4 -33.44 11.67 0.00
N ILE A 5 -34.11 11.12 1.01
CA ILE A 5 -33.48 10.22 2.00
C ILE A 5 -33.02 8.92 1.32
N LEU A 6 -33.85 8.36 0.42
CA LEU A 6 -33.52 7.15 -0.33
C LEU A 6 -32.33 7.39 -1.28
N ILE A 7 -32.27 8.54 -1.94
CA ILE A 7 -31.15 8.92 -2.81
C ILE A 7 -29.87 9.11 -2.01
N LEU A 8 -29.94 9.74 -0.84
CA LEU A 8 -28.79 9.94 0.04
C LEU A 8 -28.25 8.62 0.57
N VAL A 9 -29.13 7.71 1.00
CA VAL A 9 -28.73 6.36 1.46
C VAL A 9 -28.11 5.56 0.31
N ALA A 10 -28.63 5.65 -0.89
CA ALA A 10 -28.07 4.99 -2.06
C ALA A 10 -26.68 5.53 -2.43
N LEU A 11 -26.45 6.83 -2.29
CA LEU A 11 -25.15 7.48 -2.51
C LEU A 11 -24.11 7.00 -1.48
N ILE A 12 -24.48 6.93 -0.22
CA ILE A 12 -23.57 6.47 0.85
C ILE A 12 -23.25 4.98 0.68
N ALA A 13 -24.24 4.16 0.36
CA ALA A 13 -24.05 2.74 0.08
C ALA A 13 -23.19 2.53 -1.18
N GLY A 14 -23.35 3.35 -2.21
CA GLY A 14 -22.55 3.32 -3.43
C GLY A 14 -21.08 3.64 -3.16
N MET A 15 -20.80 4.60 -2.28
CA MET A 15 -19.41 4.94 -1.90
C MET A 15 -18.74 3.82 -1.10
N ALA A 16 -19.45 3.18 -0.18
CA ALA A 16 -18.93 2.05 0.60
C ALA A 16 -18.63 0.83 -0.30
N VAL A 17 -19.54 0.51 -1.23
CA VAL A 17 -19.35 -0.57 -2.21
C VAL A 17 -18.15 -0.25 -3.11
N HIS A 18 -17.95 1.01 -3.50
CA HIS A 18 -16.83 1.41 -4.34
C HIS A 18 -15.46 1.21 -3.65
N ALA A 19 -15.34 1.50 -2.37
CA ALA A 19 -14.11 1.27 -1.60
C ALA A 19 -13.79 -0.23 -1.46
N GLU A 20 -14.79 -1.07 -1.20
CA GLU A 20 -14.63 -2.51 -1.16
C GLU A 20 -14.26 -3.09 -2.52
N ASP A 21 -14.87 -2.61 -3.60
CA ASP A 21 -14.54 -3.01 -4.97
C ASP A 21 -13.12 -2.62 -5.34
N LEU A 22 -12.67 -1.45 -4.91
CA LEU A 22 -11.31 -0.97 -5.17
C LEU A 22 -10.27 -1.82 -4.45
N GLN A 23 -10.55 -2.26 -3.22
CA GLN A 23 -9.67 -3.19 -2.50
C GLN A 23 -9.58 -4.54 -3.21
N LYS A 24 -10.71 -5.10 -3.64
CA LYS A 24 -10.74 -6.34 -4.42
C LYS A 24 -10.01 -6.20 -5.75
N LYS A 25 -10.17 -5.06 -6.42
CA LYS A 25 -9.47 -4.78 -7.67
C LYS A 25 -7.96 -4.72 -7.46
N ALA A 26 -7.50 -4.05 -6.42
CA ALA A 26 -6.07 -3.97 -6.09
C ALA A 26 -5.46 -5.36 -5.85
N LEU A 27 -6.15 -6.21 -5.10
CA LEU A 27 -5.71 -7.58 -4.86
C LEU A 27 -5.70 -8.41 -6.15
N ALA A 28 -6.73 -8.27 -6.99
CA ALA A 28 -6.81 -8.96 -8.28
C ALA A 28 -5.69 -8.50 -9.23
N ASP A 29 -5.41 -7.21 -9.30
CA ASP A 29 -4.31 -6.67 -10.10
C ASP A 29 -2.97 -7.19 -9.60
N TYR A 30 -2.78 -7.27 -8.29
CA TYR A 30 -1.58 -7.87 -7.70
C TYR A 30 -1.43 -9.35 -8.10
N ASP A 31 -2.48 -10.14 -7.96
CA ASP A 31 -2.47 -11.56 -8.29
C ASP A 31 -2.22 -11.81 -9.78
N ASN A 32 -2.69 -10.91 -10.63
CA ASN A 32 -2.45 -10.93 -12.07
C ASN A 32 -1.10 -10.33 -12.48
N LYS A 33 -0.25 -9.97 -11.52
CA LYS A 33 1.07 -9.36 -11.72
C LYS A 33 1.01 -7.96 -12.35
N ASN A 34 -0.13 -7.31 -12.31
CA ASN A 34 -0.32 -5.91 -12.72
C ASN A 34 0.03 -4.98 -11.54
N TYR A 35 1.30 -4.98 -11.15
CA TYR A 35 1.73 -4.30 -9.92
C TYR A 35 1.58 -2.79 -9.98
N ALA A 36 1.82 -2.17 -11.13
CA ALA A 36 1.62 -0.74 -11.31
C ALA A 36 0.15 -0.36 -11.11
N ALA A 37 -0.78 -1.15 -11.65
CA ALA A 37 -2.22 -0.95 -11.46
C ALA A 37 -2.62 -1.17 -9.99
N ALA A 38 -2.07 -2.19 -9.34
CA ALA A 38 -2.33 -2.45 -7.92
C ALA A 38 -1.86 -1.28 -7.04
N ILE A 39 -0.67 -0.74 -7.29
CA ILE A 39 -0.14 0.44 -6.58
C ILE A 39 -1.08 1.63 -6.72
N ASP A 40 -1.54 1.90 -7.94
CA ASP A 40 -2.46 3.00 -8.22
C ASP A 40 -3.80 2.81 -7.50
N ASP A 41 -4.34 1.60 -7.52
CA ASP A 41 -5.58 1.25 -6.81
C ASP A 41 -5.44 1.44 -5.28
N TYR A 42 -4.32 1.02 -4.70
CA TYR A 42 -4.04 1.24 -3.29
C TYR A 42 -3.92 2.73 -2.94
N GLN A 43 -3.30 3.53 -3.79
CA GLN A 43 -3.19 4.98 -3.58
C GLN A 43 -4.56 5.66 -3.64
N GLN A 44 -5.45 5.21 -4.53
CA GLN A 44 -6.82 5.69 -4.56
C GLN A 44 -7.60 5.26 -3.31
N LEU A 45 -7.41 4.02 -2.87
CA LEU A 45 -8.04 3.48 -1.66
C LEU A 45 -7.63 4.27 -0.41
N GLU A 46 -6.37 4.69 -0.32
CA GLU A 46 -5.89 5.56 0.76
C GLU A 46 -6.70 6.84 0.89
N LYS A 47 -6.99 7.48 -0.24
CA LYS A 47 -7.79 8.72 -0.27
C LYS A 47 -9.23 8.51 0.19
N GLN A 48 -9.79 7.33 -0.05
CA GLN A 48 -11.18 7.02 0.30
C GLN A 48 -11.35 6.46 1.71
N SER A 49 -10.45 5.59 2.14
CA SER A 49 -10.61 4.79 3.36
C SER A 49 -9.52 5.01 4.40
N GLY A 50 -8.50 5.82 4.07
CA GLY A 50 -7.35 6.02 4.93
C GLY A 50 -6.38 4.84 4.89
N VAL A 51 -5.52 4.76 5.89
CA VAL A 51 -4.43 3.78 5.94
C VAL A 51 -4.59 2.84 7.13
N SER A 52 -4.05 1.62 6.97
CA SER A 52 -3.97 0.60 8.02
C SER A 52 -2.64 -0.14 7.89
N ALA A 53 -2.30 -0.95 8.89
CA ALA A 53 -1.12 -1.80 8.79
C ALA A 53 -1.21 -2.76 7.60
N GLU A 54 -2.37 -3.36 7.38
CA GLU A 54 -2.61 -4.24 6.23
C GLU A 54 -2.50 -3.50 4.89
N TYR A 55 -3.01 -2.28 4.80
CA TYR A 55 -2.86 -1.42 3.63
C TYR A 55 -1.38 -1.24 3.26
N TYR A 56 -0.57 -0.83 4.22
CA TYR A 56 0.87 -0.64 3.97
C TYR A 56 1.59 -1.93 3.65
N PHE A 57 1.22 -3.04 4.29
CA PHE A 57 1.77 -4.34 3.97
C PHE A 57 1.51 -4.74 2.52
N ASN A 58 0.26 -4.62 2.06
CA ASN A 58 -0.13 -4.95 0.69
C ASN A 58 0.52 -4.02 -0.34
N LEU A 59 0.55 -2.72 -0.05
CA LEU A 59 1.24 -1.74 -0.90
C LEU A 59 2.74 -2.02 -0.97
N GLY A 60 3.36 -2.35 0.15
CA GLY A 60 4.77 -2.76 0.21
C GLY A 60 5.06 -3.96 -0.66
N ASN A 61 4.20 -4.97 -0.63
CA ASN A 61 4.31 -6.15 -1.49
C ASN A 61 4.25 -5.77 -2.98
N ALA A 62 3.34 -4.88 -3.35
CA ALA A 62 3.22 -4.42 -4.73
C ALA A 62 4.46 -3.64 -5.18
N TYR A 63 5.00 -2.79 -4.33
CA TYR A 63 6.26 -2.08 -4.61
C TYR A 63 7.44 -3.05 -4.76
N TYR A 64 7.56 -4.02 -3.87
CA TYR A 64 8.62 -5.02 -3.96
C TYR A 64 8.56 -5.79 -5.28
N ARG A 65 7.38 -6.27 -5.64
CA ARG A 65 7.16 -7.02 -6.88
C ARG A 65 7.40 -6.19 -8.14
N SER A 66 7.23 -4.88 -8.06
CA SER A 66 7.54 -3.97 -9.17
C SER A 66 9.01 -3.53 -9.21
N GLY A 67 9.85 -4.06 -8.33
CA GLY A 67 11.28 -3.74 -8.26
C GLY A 67 11.62 -2.50 -7.46
N LYS A 68 10.67 -1.91 -6.76
CA LYS A 68 10.85 -0.68 -5.96
C LYS A 68 11.09 -1.02 -4.49
N LYS A 69 12.27 -1.59 -4.20
CA LYS A 69 12.63 -2.11 -2.87
C LYS A 69 12.62 -1.05 -1.78
N GLY A 70 13.13 0.14 -2.05
CA GLY A 70 13.16 1.24 -1.06
C GLY A 70 11.76 1.66 -0.64
N LYS A 71 10.82 1.76 -1.57
CA LYS A 71 9.42 2.07 -1.27
C LYS A 71 8.73 0.93 -0.51
N ALA A 72 9.08 -0.32 -0.83
CA ALA A 72 8.58 -1.48 -0.10
C ALA A 72 9.01 -1.44 1.37
N ILE A 73 10.28 -1.16 1.64
CA ILE A 73 10.82 -1.01 3.00
C ILE A 73 10.04 0.06 3.77
N LEU A 74 9.85 1.23 3.17
CA LEU A 74 9.10 2.30 3.80
C LEU A 74 7.67 1.87 4.17
N CYS A 75 6.99 1.15 3.27
CA CYS A 75 5.65 0.64 3.52
C CYS A 75 5.63 -0.38 4.66
N TYR A 76 6.55 -1.33 4.68
CA TYR A 76 6.64 -2.31 5.77
C TYR A 76 6.94 -1.65 7.12
N GLU A 77 7.82 -0.66 7.16
CA GLU A 77 8.10 0.10 8.37
C GLU A 77 6.86 0.86 8.86
N ARG A 78 6.09 1.44 7.95
CA ARG A 78 4.81 2.09 8.29
C ARG A 78 3.78 1.09 8.81
N ALA A 79 3.71 -0.10 8.21
CA ALA A 79 2.85 -1.18 8.69
C ALA A 79 3.20 -1.56 10.12
N LEU A 80 4.48 -1.72 10.44
CA LEU A 80 4.98 -2.06 11.78
C LEU A 80 4.80 -0.92 12.78
N ARG A 81 4.79 0.32 12.32
CA ARG A 81 4.50 1.47 13.18
C ARG A 81 3.03 1.46 13.64
N LEU A 82 2.12 1.04 12.75
CA LEU A 82 0.70 0.91 13.08
C LEU A 82 0.39 -0.38 13.84
N ASN A 83 1.10 -1.46 13.55
CA ASN A 83 0.98 -2.73 14.23
C ASN A 83 2.37 -3.36 14.45
N PRO A 84 3.02 -3.12 15.62
CA PRO A 84 4.36 -3.66 15.89
C PRO A 84 4.44 -5.18 15.92
N ARG A 85 3.31 -5.87 16.06
CA ARG A 85 3.21 -7.35 16.10
C ARG A 85 2.85 -7.97 14.75
N TYR A 86 2.91 -7.18 13.67
CA TYR A 86 2.59 -7.68 12.34
C TYR A 86 3.77 -8.50 11.78
N GLU A 87 3.78 -9.79 12.11
CA GLU A 87 4.89 -10.70 11.79
C GLU A 87 5.19 -10.80 10.30
N LYS A 88 4.14 -10.80 9.46
CA LYS A 88 4.32 -10.85 8.00
C LYS A 88 5.06 -9.63 7.46
N ALA A 89 4.75 -8.44 8.00
CA ALA A 89 5.44 -7.22 7.61
C ALA A 89 6.90 -7.24 8.05
N GLN A 90 7.18 -7.71 9.26
CA GLN A 90 8.55 -7.86 9.75
C GLN A 90 9.35 -8.85 8.90
N ALA A 91 8.76 -10.01 8.59
CA ALA A 91 9.43 -11.03 7.77
C ALA A 91 9.75 -10.50 6.36
N ASN A 92 8.81 -9.77 5.74
CA ASN A 92 9.04 -9.20 4.42
C ASN A 92 10.06 -8.06 4.46
N LEU A 93 10.05 -7.24 5.51
CA LEU A 93 11.06 -6.19 5.72
C LEU A 93 12.46 -6.79 5.81
N ASP A 94 12.63 -7.82 6.62
CA ASP A 94 13.90 -8.52 6.79
C ASP A 94 14.38 -9.12 5.46
N PHE A 95 13.47 -9.73 4.71
CA PHE A 95 13.76 -10.32 3.42
C PHE A 95 14.23 -9.27 2.40
N VAL A 96 13.55 -8.13 2.31
CA VAL A 96 13.92 -7.06 1.38
C VAL A 96 15.26 -6.43 1.79
N ASN A 97 15.50 -6.25 3.09
CA ASN A 97 16.78 -5.73 3.59
C ASN A 97 17.95 -6.66 3.20
N MET A 98 17.78 -7.97 3.28
CA MET A 98 18.79 -8.92 2.82
C MET A 98 19.06 -8.79 1.33
N LYS A 99 18.02 -8.60 0.52
CA LYS A 99 18.15 -8.43 -0.93
C LYS A 99 18.92 -7.17 -1.31
N ILE A 100 18.74 -6.08 -0.56
CA ILE A 100 19.49 -4.84 -0.77
C ILE A 100 20.97 -5.02 -0.45
N ILE A 101 21.31 -5.75 0.61
CA ILE A 101 22.70 -6.05 0.99
C ILE A 101 23.38 -6.89 -0.11
N ASP A 102 22.69 -7.91 -0.63
CA ASP A 102 23.22 -8.80 -1.67
C ASP A 102 23.35 -8.12 -3.03
N ARG A 103 22.44 -7.23 -3.38
CA ARG A 103 22.41 -6.47 -4.64
C ARG A 103 21.96 -5.05 -4.36
N PRO A 104 22.87 -4.15 -3.97
CA PRO A 104 22.50 -2.77 -3.70
C PRO A 104 21.89 -2.11 -4.93
N GLU A 105 20.75 -1.44 -4.73
CA GLU A 105 20.15 -0.60 -5.76
C GLU A 105 21.06 0.59 -6.06
N PRO A 106 20.94 1.21 -7.25
CA PRO A 106 21.68 2.44 -7.55
C PRO A 106 21.50 3.46 -6.44
N GLU A 107 22.59 4.06 -6.00
CA GLU A 107 22.65 4.99 -4.86
C GLU A 107 21.58 6.10 -4.90
N GLU A 108 21.21 6.53 -6.09
CA GLU A 108 20.19 7.58 -6.28
C GLU A 108 18.84 7.22 -5.66
N ASN A 109 18.42 5.95 -5.76
CA ASN A 109 17.13 5.52 -5.21
C ASN A 109 17.17 5.39 -3.68
N ILE A 110 18.27 4.90 -3.14
CA ILE A 110 18.45 4.74 -1.70
C ILE A 110 18.56 6.11 -1.02
N LEU A 111 19.34 7.02 -1.59
CA LEU A 111 19.52 8.37 -1.08
C LEU A 111 18.22 9.19 -1.15
N ALA A 112 17.47 9.07 -2.25
CA ALA A 112 16.19 9.78 -2.40
C ALA A 112 15.16 9.36 -1.35
N VAL A 113 15.09 8.09 -1.00
CA VAL A 113 14.19 7.58 0.05
C VAL A 113 14.67 8.01 1.44
N GLY A 114 15.98 7.93 1.71
CA GLY A 114 16.59 8.34 2.97
C GLY A 114 16.42 9.83 3.26
N PHE A 115 16.65 10.69 2.27
CA PHE A 115 16.52 12.15 2.42
C PHE A 115 15.08 12.60 2.64
N ARG A 116 14.10 11.97 2.00
CA ARG A 116 12.69 12.27 2.25
C ARG A 116 12.26 11.95 3.68
N ASN A 117 12.82 10.93 4.27
CA ASN A 117 12.50 10.53 5.65
C ASN A 117 13.14 11.44 6.70
N VAL A 118 14.27 12.07 6.40
CA VAL A 118 14.98 12.96 7.33
C VAL A 118 14.38 14.37 7.34
N GLN A 119 13.72 14.81 6.26
CA GLN A 119 13.12 16.14 6.15
C GLN A 119 11.67 16.22 6.63
N ASN A 120 11.02 15.10 6.91
CA ASN A 120 9.67 15.01 7.46
C ASN A 120 9.71 14.50 8.90
#